data_2439034517748f7c1c57bccb08972be4
#
_entry.id   2439034517748f7c1c57bccb08972be4
#
_cell.length_a   1.000
_cell.length_b   1.000
_cell.length_c   1.000
_cell.angle_alpha   90.00
_cell.angle_beta   90.00
_cell.angle_gamma   90.00
#
_symmetry.space_group_name_H-M   'P 1'
#
loop_
_entity.id
_entity.type
_entity.pdbx_description
1 polymer ?
#
loop_
_entity_poly.entity_id
_entity_poly.type
_entity_poly.pdbx_seq_one_letter_code
_entity_poly.pdbx_strand_id
1 'polypeptide(L)'
;AIAVADVVQMLQYSTYSVISPEGCASILWKSAAKAPDAAKALGLTAYQLFDAGLIDKILPEPLGGAHRDPEAMAQTLKRSLSDSLRTLKRMSTEELLEERYKKLLNYGKYAEVEK
;
A
#
# COMPACT_ATOMS: atom_id res chain seq x y z
N ALA A 1 5.24 -7.62 6.91
CA ALA A 1 4.55 -7.56 8.21
C ALA A 1 3.43 -6.52 8.23
N ILE A 2 3.65 -5.32 7.69
CA ILE A 2 2.67 -4.22 7.72
C ILE A 2 1.39 -4.57 6.95
N ALA A 3 1.49 -5.27 5.84
CA ALA A 3 0.37 -5.60 4.95
C ALA A 3 -0.50 -6.79 5.40
N VAL A 4 -0.31 -7.33 6.60
CA VAL A 4 -1.16 -8.41 7.15
C VAL A 4 -2.42 -7.90 7.83
N ALA A 5 -2.65 -6.59 7.85
CA ALA A 5 -3.83 -5.97 8.42
C ALA A 5 -5.09 -6.20 7.58
N ASP A 6 -6.27 -6.06 8.19
CA ASP A 6 -7.55 -6.15 7.48
C ASP A 6 -7.74 -5.01 6.48
N VAL A 7 -7.28 -3.81 6.82
CA VAL A 7 -7.30 -2.63 5.97
C VAL A 7 -5.92 -1.97 5.97
N VAL A 8 -5.34 -1.81 4.79
CA VAL A 8 -4.07 -1.13 4.58
C VAL A 8 -4.31 0.18 3.86
N GLN A 9 -3.89 1.28 4.46
CA GLN A 9 -4.07 2.63 3.93
C GLN A 9 -2.72 3.28 3.69
N MET A 10 -2.61 4.06 2.62
CA MET A 10 -1.42 4.85 2.31
C MET A 10 -1.77 6.31 2.13
N LEU A 11 -0.88 7.19 2.55
CA LEU A 11 -0.95 8.60 2.17
C LEU A 11 -0.64 8.75 0.68
N GLN A 12 -1.27 9.72 0.04
CA GLN A 12 -1.23 9.94 -1.41
C GLN A 12 0.18 10.01 -1.99
N TYR A 13 1.10 10.64 -1.28
CA TYR A 13 2.48 10.86 -1.74
C TYR A 13 3.51 9.99 -1.01
N SER A 14 3.04 8.99 -0.26
CA SER A 14 3.92 8.04 0.42
C SER A 14 4.38 6.93 -0.52
N THR A 15 5.42 6.23 -0.09
CA THR A 15 5.95 5.04 -0.78
C THR A 15 5.95 3.84 0.15
N TYR A 16 5.77 2.66 -0.43
CA TYR A 16 5.78 1.41 0.30
C TYR A 16 6.52 0.34 -0.50
N SER A 17 7.61 -0.17 0.06
CA SER A 17 8.43 -1.20 -0.58
C SER A 17 9.22 -1.99 0.46
N VAL A 18 9.60 -3.20 0.09
CA VAL A 18 10.46 -4.06 0.92
C VAL A 18 11.94 -3.66 0.85
N ILE A 19 12.35 -2.94 -0.19
CA ILE A 19 13.74 -2.55 -0.47
C ILE A 19 13.77 -1.20 -1.17
N SER A 20 14.84 -0.44 -1.01
CA SER A 20 15.04 0.79 -1.77
C SER A 20 15.27 0.51 -3.27
N PRO A 21 14.93 1.45 -4.16
CA PRO A 21 15.22 1.31 -5.60
C PRO A 21 16.71 1.07 -5.87
N GLU A 22 17.59 1.75 -5.14
CA GLU A 22 19.05 1.59 -5.26
C GLU A 22 19.50 0.17 -4.87
N GLY A 23 18.95 -0.34 -3.77
CA GLY A 23 19.23 -1.70 -3.32
C GLY A 23 18.74 -2.74 -4.33
N CYS A 24 17.53 -2.58 -4.82
CA CYS A 24 16.97 -3.44 -5.87
C CYS A 24 17.81 -3.39 -7.15
N ALA A 25 18.19 -2.21 -7.60
CA ALA A 25 19.03 -2.03 -8.80
C ALA A 25 20.40 -2.68 -8.63
N SER A 26 21.00 -2.55 -7.45
CA SER A 26 22.30 -3.17 -7.15
C SER A 26 22.23 -4.70 -7.22
N ILE A 27 21.16 -5.30 -6.73
CA ILE A 27 20.98 -6.75 -6.76
C ILE A 27 20.69 -7.27 -8.18
N LEU A 28 19.73 -6.66 -8.87
CA LEU A 28 19.25 -7.16 -10.17
C LEU A 28 20.13 -6.78 -11.34
N TRP A 29 20.62 -5.54 -11.37
CA TRP A 29 21.42 -5.01 -12.49
C TRP A 29 22.88 -4.76 -12.13
N LYS A 30 23.29 -5.06 -10.89
CA LYS A 30 24.66 -4.83 -10.38
C LYS A 30 25.11 -3.38 -10.53
N SER A 31 24.18 -2.43 -10.54
CA SER A 31 24.44 -1.00 -10.70
C SER A 31 23.35 -0.16 -10.04
N ALA A 32 23.72 0.66 -9.07
CA ALA A 32 22.80 1.62 -8.44
C ALA A 32 22.30 2.70 -9.41
N ALA A 33 23.00 2.93 -10.54
CA ALA A 33 22.56 3.86 -11.58
C ALA A 33 21.22 3.47 -12.22
N LYS A 34 20.79 2.21 -12.07
CA LYS A 34 19.50 1.70 -12.53
C LYS A 34 18.36 1.90 -11.52
N ALA A 35 18.58 2.66 -10.45
CA ALA A 35 17.54 2.95 -9.45
C ALA A 35 16.23 3.51 -10.04
N PRO A 36 16.22 4.41 -11.04
CA PRO A 36 14.98 4.87 -11.67
C PRO A 36 14.18 3.75 -12.33
N ASP A 37 14.85 2.82 -13.01
CA ASP A 37 14.20 1.66 -13.63
C ASP A 37 13.64 0.71 -12.57
N ALA A 38 14.40 0.50 -11.50
CA ALA A 38 13.96 -0.30 -10.36
C ALA A 38 12.75 0.31 -9.66
N ALA A 39 12.73 1.61 -9.43
CA ALA A 39 11.61 2.33 -8.81
C ALA A 39 10.33 2.17 -9.64
N LYS A 40 10.45 2.28 -10.96
CA LYS A 40 9.33 2.09 -11.89
C LYS A 40 8.83 0.64 -11.88
N ALA A 41 9.72 -0.33 -11.87
CA ALA A 41 9.37 -1.75 -11.86
C ALA A 41 8.72 -2.18 -10.53
N LEU A 42 9.17 -1.64 -9.40
CA LEU A 42 8.64 -1.95 -8.06
C LEU A 42 7.23 -1.39 -7.83
N GLY A 43 6.85 -0.31 -8.53
CA GLY A 43 5.54 0.30 -8.35
C GLY A 43 5.31 0.81 -6.92
N LEU A 44 6.20 1.68 -6.42
CA LEU A 44 6.24 2.10 -5.02
C LEU A 44 5.13 3.07 -4.60
N THR A 45 4.49 3.75 -5.56
CA THR A 45 3.55 4.82 -5.27
C THR A 45 2.19 4.28 -4.82
N ALA A 46 1.43 5.09 -4.07
CA ALA A 46 0.11 4.71 -3.60
C ALA A 46 -0.84 4.29 -4.72
N TYR A 47 -0.85 5.00 -5.84
CA TYR A 47 -1.72 4.67 -6.98
C TYR A 47 -1.34 3.34 -7.64
N GLN A 48 -0.05 3.11 -7.85
CA GLN A 48 0.42 1.84 -8.43
C GLN A 48 0.11 0.64 -7.54
N LEU A 49 0.29 0.80 -6.22
CA LEU A 49 -0.01 -0.25 -5.25
C LEU A 49 -1.51 -0.48 -5.09
N PHE A 50 -2.32 0.57 -5.20
CA PHE A 50 -3.78 0.45 -5.21
C PHE A 50 -4.27 -0.32 -6.43
N ASP A 51 -3.78 0.02 -7.62
CA ASP A 51 -4.13 -0.67 -8.87
C ASP A 51 -3.69 -2.14 -8.86
N ALA A 52 -2.57 -2.44 -8.20
CA ALA A 52 -2.10 -3.82 -8.00
C ALA A 52 -2.90 -4.59 -6.93
N GLY A 53 -3.77 -3.92 -6.17
CA GLY A 53 -4.57 -4.53 -5.11
C GLY A 53 -3.78 -4.80 -3.81
N LEU A 54 -2.63 -4.16 -3.61
CA LEU A 54 -1.79 -4.34 -2.43
C LEU A 54 -2.17 -3.44 -1.26
N ILE A 55 -2.89 -2.35 -1.53
CA ILE A 55 -3.46 -1.47 -0.51
C ILE A 55 -4.95 -1.26 -0.77
N ASP A 56 -5.69 -0.89 0.28
CA ASP A 56 -7.14 -0.77 0.22
C ASP A 56 -7.62 0.66 0.05
N LYS A 57 -6.87 1.63 0.53
CA LYS A 57 -7.22 3.06 0.50
C LYS A 57 -6.03 3.96 0.28
N ILE A 58 -6.26 5.03 -0.47
CA ILE A 58 -5.34 6.16 -0.60
C ILE A 58 -5.96 7.35 0.14
N LEU A 59 -5.22 7.92 1.10
CA LEU A 59 -5.63 9.10 1.83
C LEU A 59 -5.09 10.35 1.15
N PRO A 60 -5.95 11.32 0.79
CA PRO A 60 -5.50 12.56 0.19
C PRO A 60 -4.65 13.35 1.17
N GLU A 61 -3.58 13.95 0.67
CA GLU A 61 -2.73 14.85 1.43
C GLU A 61 -3.06 16.31 1.14
N PRO A 62 -2.82 17.21 2.10
CA PRO A 62 -2.93 18.65 1.86
C PRO A 62 -2.01 19.09 0.71
N LEU A 63 -2.33 20.22 0.09
CA LEU A 63 -1.49 20.80 -0.96
C LEU A 63 -0.06 21.02 -0.45
N GLY A 64 0.90 20.43 -1.13
CA GLY A 64 2.32 20.46 -0.77
C GLY A 64 2.76 19.34 0.17
N GLY A 65 1.87 18.43 0.56
CA GLY A 65 2.17 17.24 1.37
C GLY A 65 1.71 17.32 2.82
N ALA A 66 1.72 16.19 3.51
CA ALA A 66 1.26 16.06 4.89
C ALA A 66 1.98 17.01 5.88
N HIS A 67 3.26 17.27 5.65
CA HIS A 67 4.09 18.16 6.49
C HIS A 67 3.74 19.64 6.35
N ARG A 68 3.03 20.02 5.31
CA ARG A 68 2.61 21.41 5.08
C ARG A 68 1.41 21.82 5.92
N ASP A 69 0.52 20.88 6.19
CA ASP A 69 -0.62 21.07 7.09
C ASP A 69 -0.85 19.79 7.88
N PRO A 70 -0.05 19.57 8.94
CA PRO A 70 -0.15 18.36 9.75
C PRO A 70 -1.50 18.19 10.42
N GLU A 71 -2.15 19.29 10.78
CA GLU A 71 -3.47 19.26 11.43
C GLU A 71 -4.56 18.76 10.49
N ALA A 72 -4.62 19.29 9.27
CA ALA A 72 -5.55 18.81 8.24
C ALA A 72 -5.31 17.34 7.90
N MET A 73 -4.03 16.93 7.80
CA MET A 73 -3.68 15.53 7.56
C MET A 73 -4.10 14.63 8.72
N ALA A 74 -3.89 15.06 9.96
CA ALA A 74 -4.31 14.32 11.14
C ALA A 74 -5.83 14.12 11.19
N GLN A 75 -6.61 15.13 10.81
CA GLN A 75 -8.07 15.02 10.76
C GLN A 75 -8.53 14.04 9.66
N THR A 76 -7.92 14.08 8.49
CA THR A 76 -8.19 13.14 7.40
C THR A 76 -7.87 11.71 7.83
N LEU A 77 -6.72 11.51 8.44
CA LEU A 77 -6.29 10.20 8.95
C LEU A 77 -7.24 9.69 10.04
N LYS A 78 -7.58 10.53 11.01
CA LYS A 78 -8.52 10.19 12.09
C LYS A 78 -9.87 9.75 11.54
N ARG A 79 -10.42 10.47 10.57
CA ARG A 79 -11.70 10.14 9.94
C ARG A 79 -11.63 8.80 9.24
N SER A 80 -10.61 8.57 8.45
CA SER A 80 -10.44 7.32 7.70
C SER A 80 -10.23 6.11 8.61
N LEU A 81 -9.40 6.25 9.64
CA LEU A 81 -9.19 5.18 10.63
C LEU A 81 -10.47 4.88 11.41
N SER A 82 -11.21 5.91 11.82
CA SER A 82 -12.48 5.75 12.54
C SER A 82 -13.52 5.04 11.68
N ASP A 83 -13.65 5.39 10.41
CA ASP A 83 -14.59 4.75 9.49
C ASP A 83 -14.24 3.29 9.24
N SER A 84 -12.97 2.99 9.02
CA SER A 84 -12.49 1.61 8.85
C SER A 84 -12.71 0.77 10.11
N LEU A 85 -12.40 1.32 11.27
CA LEU A 85 -12.59 0.64 12.54
C LEU A 85 -14.09 0.38 12.82
N ARG A 86 -14.96 1.33 12.50
CA ARG A 86 -16.41 1.16 12.63
C ARG A 86 -16.92 0.03 11.75
N THR A 87 -16.45 -0.08 10.52
CA THR A 87 -16.80 -1.17 9.62
C THR A 87 -16.32 -2.51 10.15
N LEU A 88 -15.07 -2.60 10.59
CA LEU A 88 -14.48 -3.84 11.09
C LEU A 88 -15.14 -4.32 12.42
N LYS A 89 -15.54 -3.39 13.28
CA LYS A 89 -16.23 -3.72 14.54
C LYS A 89 -17.62 -4.35 14.34
N ARG A 90 -18.23 -4.19 13.18
CA ARG A 90 -19.52 -4.81 12.85
C ARG A 90 -19.37 -6.28 12.47
N MET A 91 -18.17 -6.73 12.17
CA MET A 91 -17.88 -8.10 11.78
C MET A 91 -17.57 -8.94 13.02
N SER A 92 -17.96 -10.21 13.00
CA SER A 92 -17.53 -11.17 14.01
C SER A 92 -16.03 -11.47 13.86
N THR A 93 -15.41 -12.01 14.91
CA THR A 93 -13.99 -12.42 14.85
C THR A 93 -13.76 -13.46 13.76
N GLU A 94 -14.68 -14.38 13.59
CA GLU A 94 -14.60 -15.42 12.55
C GLU A 94 -14.64 -14.83 11.14
N GLU A 95 -15.57 -13.90 10.91
CA GLU A 95 -15.68 -13.18 9.63
C GLU A 95 -14.40 -12.37 9.33
N LEU A 96 -13.85 -11.66 10.33
CA LEU A 96 -12.60 -10.90 10.17
C LEU A 96 -11.44 -11.81 9.76
N LEU A 97 -11.29 -12.95 10.43
CA LEU A 97 -10.21 -13.90 10.14
C LEU A 97 -10.37 -14.51 8.75
N GLU A 98 -11.59 -14.85 8.35
CA GLU A 98 -11.87 -15.42 7.04
C GLU A 98 -11.61 -14.41 5.92
N GLU A 99 -12.09 -13.18 6.06
CA GLU A 99 -11.86 -12.11 5.08
C GLU A 99 -10.37 -11.77 4.94
N ARG A 100 -9.63 -11.74 6.06
CA ARG A 100 -8.18 -11.54 6.05
C ARG A 100 -7.46 -12.66 5.33
N TYR A 101 -7.85 -13.90 5.57
CA TYR A 101 -7.28 -15.07 4.90
C TYR A 101 -7.52 -15.03 3.38
N LYS A 102 -8.75 -14.75 2.97
CA LYS A 102 -9.09 -14.57 1.54
C LYS A 102 -8.29 -13.44 0.90
N LYS A 103 -8.14 -12.33 1.59
CA LYS A 103 -7.35 -11.17 1.12
C LYS A 103 -5.90 -11.56 0.87
N LEU A 104 -5.26 -12.27 1.81
CA LEU A 104 -3.87 -12.72 1.67
C LEU A 104 -3.70 -13.71 0.51
N LEU A 105 -4.65 -14.61 0.30
CA LEU A 105 -4.63 -15.56 -0.82
C LEU A 105 -4.83 -14.89 -2.19
N ASN A 106 -5.53 -13.76 -2.23
CA ASN A 106 -5.82 -13.04 -3.46
C ASN A 106 -4.71 -12.05 -3.88
N TYR A 107 -3.64 -11.93 -3.12
CA TYR A 107 -2.50 -11.14 -3.55
C TYR A 107 -1.78 -11.79 -4.74
N GLY A 108 -1.37 -10.95 -5.69
CA GLY A 108 -0.71 -11.38 -6.92
C GLY A 108 -1.70 -11.61 -8.05
N LYS A 109 -1.70 -10.69 -9.02
CA LYS A 109 -2.47 -10.80 -10.26
C LYS A 109 -1.55 -11.32 -11.34
N TYR A 110 -1.80 -12.55 -11.80
CA TYR A 110 -1.06 -13.13 -12.91
C TYR A 110 -2.03 -13.89 -13.84
N ALA A 111 -1.64 -14.04 -15.08
CA ALA A 111 -2.32 -14.92 -16.03
C ALA A 111 -1.31 -15.93 -16.55
N GLU A 112 -1.69 -17.21 -16.54
CA GLU A 112 -0.92 -18.24 -17.21
C GLU A 112 -1.11 -18.10 -18.72
N VAL A 113 0.00 -18.01 -19.45
CA VAL A 113 -0.04 -18.07 -20.90
C VAL A 113 -0.05 -19.54 -21.28
N GLU A 114 -1.15 -20.02 -21.82
CA GLU A 114 -1.20 -21.36 -22.42
C GLU A 114 -0.13 -21.43 -23.52
N LYS A 115 0.75 -22.43 -23.40
CA LYS A 115 1.80 -22.69 -24.40
C LYS A 115 1.22 -23.36 -25.65
#